data_40a3c28e3917d1bd3fb91a69ae9437e0
#
_entry.id   40a3c28e3917d1bd3fb91a69ae9437e0
#
_cell.length_a   1.000
_cell.length_b   1.000
_cell.length_c   1.000
_cell.angle_alpha   90.00
_cell.angle_beta   90.00
_cell.angle_gamma   90.00
#
_symmetry.space_group_name_H-M   'P 1'
#
loop_
_entity.id
_entity.type
_entity.pdbx_description
1 polymer ?
#
loop_
_entity_poly.entity_id
_entity_poly.type
_entity_poly.pdbx_seq_one_letter_code
_entity_poly.pdbx_strand_id
1 'polypeptide(L)'
;LYSVYAGQEIMEEKTSRVMEIIITSISPIKQLYGKIVYNSLYALTQLTIFMVLFTISIQYMLKSLPTEVLDTVSVMISPEQAKIVIYIIIFAIVAYLVYLVSVLILSSIISSVEEYQIAISPIMVIGLVSFYIGIFGMTAPEAPFIKIMSMIPFISPYIMPLRVATMTVSTPMIWLSIALNIVVIVVILTFG
;
A
#
# COMPACT_ATOMS: atom_id res chain seq x y z
N LEU A 1 4.50 1.09 7.30
CA LEU A 1 5.13 0.30 8.37
C LEU A 1 5.81 -0.96 7.82
N TYR A 2 5.09 -1.92 7.20
CA TYR A 2 5.66 -3.20 6.72
C TYR A 2 6.80 -3.01 5.71
N SER A 3 6.69 -2.06 4.79
CA SER A 3 7.76 -1.76 3.83
C SER A 3 9.05 -1.29 4.53
N VAL A 4 8.91 -0.53 5.61
CA VAL A 4 10.05 -0.05 6.41
C VAL A 4 10.73 -1.22 7.13
N TYR A 5 9.96 -2.14 7.72
CA TYR A 5 10.50 -3.34 8.34
C TYR A 5 11.27 -4.22 7.34
N ALA A 6 10.73 -4.37 6.13
CA ALA A 6 11.42 -5.10 5.07
C ALA A 6 12.79 -4.50 4.72
N GLY A 7 12.91 -3.18 4.75
CA GLY A 7 14.18 -2.50 4.56
C GLY A 7 15.14 -2.65 5.75
N GLN A 8 14.63 -2.59 6.98
CA GLN A 8 15.42 -2.86 8.19
C GLN A 8 15.99 -4.27 8.21
N GLU A 9 15.21 -5.27 7.80
CA GLU A 9 15.67 -6.66 7.67
C GLU A 9 16.87 -6.78 6.72
N ILE A 10 16.89 -6.04 5.59
CA ILE A 10 18.07 -5.99 4.71
C ILE A 10 19.26 -5.36 5.43
N MET A 11 19.06 -4.32 6.20
CA MET A 11 20.14 -3.66 6.92
C MET A 11 20.73 -4.55 8.02
N GLU A 12 19.89 -5.28 8.75
CA GLU A 12 20.33 -6.25 9.75
C GLU A 12 21.14 -7.39 9.12
N GLU A 13 20.71 -7.90 7.95
CA GLU A 13 21.48 -8.91 7.22
C GLU A 13 22.82 -8.36 6.70
N LYS A 14 22.89 -7.11 6.24
CA LYS A 14 24.13 -6.47 5.79
C LYS A 14 25.13 -6.25 6.92
N THR A 15 24.65 -5.90 8.10
CA THR A 15 25.50 -5.66 9.28
C THR A 15 25.93 -6.96 9.97
N SER A 16 25.22 -8.05 9.69
CA SER A 16 25.55 -9.38 10.20
C SER A 16 26.42 -10.15 9.19
N ARG A 17 27.27 -11.09 9.67
CA ARG A 17 28.07 -11.97 8.81
C ARG A 17 27.22 -12.93 7.94
N VAL A 18 25.92 -12.93 8.12
CA VAL A 18 24.96 -13.74 7.34
C VAL A 18 24.98 -13.32 5.86
N MET A 19 25.19 -12.04 5.57
CA MET A 19 25.26 -11.55 4.20
C MET A 19 26.43 -12.15 3.41
N GLU A 20 27.58 -12.41 4.04
CA GLU A 20 28.74 -13.04 3.40
C GLU A 20 28.40 -14.46 2.91
N ILE A 21 27.60 -15.20 3.67
CA ILE A 21 27.16 -16.56 3.32
C ILE A 21 26.10 -16.52 2.21
N ILE A 22 25.17 -15.59 2.27
CA ILE A 22 24.08 -15.48 1.30
C ILE A 22 24.60 -15.10 -0.10
N ILE A 23 25.51 -14.13 -0.20
CA ILE A 23 26.07 -13.67 -1.47
C ILE A 23 26.85 -14.79 -2.20
N THR A 24 27.49 -15.69 -1.46
CA THR A 24 28.19 -16.84 -2.06
C THR A 24 27.25 -17.90 -2.58
N SER A 25 25.99 -17.94 -2.11
CA SER A 25 25.03 -19.00 -2.42
C SER A 25 23.96 -18.59 -3.43
N ILE A 26 23.57 -17.32 -3.47
CA ILE A 26 22.43 -16.84 -4.29
C ILE A 26 22.76 -15.49 -4.92
N SER A 27 22.37 -15.28 -6.20
CA SER A 27 22.56 -13.99 -6.87
C SER A 27 21.72 -12.88 -6.21
N PRO A 28 22.24 -11.62 -6.10
CA PRO A 28 21.54 -10.50 -5.47
C PRO A 28 20.14 -10.24 -6.02
N ILE A 29 19.94 -10.41 -7.33
CA ILE A 29 18.65 -10.23 -8.00
C ILE A 29 17.63 -11.27 -7.48
N LYS A 30 18.02 -12.53 -7.35
CA LYS A 30 17.13 -13.58 -6.83
C LYS A 30 16.77 -13.33 -5.37
N GLN A 31 17.70 -12.80 -4.59
CA GLN A 31 17.46 -12.41 -3.20
C GLN A 31 16.45 -11.28 -3.11
N LEU A 32 16.57 -10.24 -3.95
CA LEU A 32 15.61 -9.13 -3.99
C LEU A 32 14.18 -9.61 -4.32
N TYR A 33 14.03 -10.43 -5.37
CA TYR A 33 12.73 -11.01 -5.70
C TYR A 33 12.19 -11.91 -4.58
N GLY A 34 13.04 -12.70 -3.96
CA GLY A 34 12.65 -13.52 -2.80
C GLY A 34 12.08 -12.67 -1.66
N LYS A 35 12.72 -11.54 -1.35
CA LYS A 35 12.26 -10.61 -0.32
C LYS A 35 10.95 -9.91 -0.70
N ILE A 36 10.77 -9.53 -1.96
CA ILE A 36 9.49 -8.97 -2.43
C ILE A 36 8.37 -9.99 -2.24
N VAL A 37 8.58 -11.23 -2.66
CA VAL A 37 7.57 -12.30 -2.52
C VAL A 37 7.29 -12.61 -1.05
N TYR A 38 8.32 -12.79 -0.22
CA TYR A 38 8.18 -13.08 1.20
C TYR A 38 7.39 -11.97 1.93
N ASN A 39 7.80 -10.72 1.78
CA ASN A 39 7.15 -9.59 2.43
C ASN A 39 5.72 -9.37 1.89
N SER A 40 5.48 -9.66 0.60
CA SER A 40 4.13 -9.58 0.03
C SER A 40 3.20 -10.66 0.58
N LEU A 41 3.69 -11.90 0.73
CA LEU A 41 2.92 -12.98 1.36
C LEU A 41 2.64 -12.68 2.83
N TYR A 42 3.62 -12.14 3.56
CA TYR A 42 3.44 -11.72 4.95
C TYR A 42 2.35 -10.64 5.07
N ALA A 43 2.40 -9.59 4.23
CA ALA A 43 1.38 -8.53 4.22
C ALA A 43 -0.02 -9.06 3.84
N LEU A 44 -0.11 -9.96 2.85
CA LEU A 44 -1.37 -10.60 2.46
C LEU A 44 -1.95 -11.46 3.59
N THR A 45 -1.12 -12.22 4.29
CA THR A 45 -1.54 -13.01 5.46
C THR A 45 -2.11 -12.11 6.55
N GLN A 46 -1.43 -11.02 6.86
CA GLN A 46 -1.88 -10.06 7.84
C GLN A 46 -3.21 -9.40 7.43
N LEU A 47 -3.32 -8.99 6.18
CA LEU A 47 -4.56 -8.41 5.63
C LEU A 47 -5.72 -9.40 5.71
N THR A 48 -5.47 -10.66 5.39
CA THR A 48 -6.47 -11.73 5.50
C THR A 48 -6.95 -11.92 6.94
N ILE A 49 -6.01 -11.95 7.90
CA ILE A 49 -6.35 -12.05 9.34
C ILE A 49 -7.22 -10.86 9.76
N PHE A 50 -6.86 -9.64 9.39
CA PHE A 50 -7.66 -8.46 9.70
C PHE A 50 -9.05 -8.52 9.07
N MET A 51 -9.17 -8.94 7.81
CA MET A 51 -10.47 -9.08 7.14
C MET A 51 -11.36 -10.11 7.82
N VAL A 52 -10.80 -11.25 8.25
CA VAL A 52 -11.54 -12.29 8.98
C VAL A 52 -12.02 -11.75 10.34
N LEU A 53 -11.12 -11.14 11.12
CA LEU A 53 -11.48 -10.57 12.43
C LEU A 53 -12.52 -9.44 12.29
N PHE A 54 -12.37 -8.59 11.28
CA PHE A 54 -13.32 -7.52 10.98
C PHE A 54 -14.71 -8.07 10.64
N THR A 55 -14.76 -9.10 9.78
CA THR A 55 -16.02 -9.75 9.39
C THR A 55 -16.71 -10.40 10.60
N ILE A 56 -15.96 -11.11 11.45
CA ILE A 56 -16.49 -11.71 12.68
C ILE A 56 -17.02 -10.62 13.63
N SER A 57 -16.27 -9.53 13.80
CA SER A 57 -16.66 -8.41 14.67
C SER A 57 -17.93 -7.74 14.18
N ILE A 58 -18.07 -7.50 12.86
CA ILE A 58 -19.28 -6.95 12.28
C ILE A 58 -20.46 -7.89 12.49
N GLN A 59 -20.31 -9.19 12.23
CA GLN A 59 -21.40 -10.15 12.42
C GLN A 59 -21.87 -10.20 13.87
N TYR A 60 -20.94 -10.08 14.83
CA TYR A 60 -21.28 -10.03 16.25
C TYR A 60 -22.03 -8.74 16.61
N MET A 61 -21.56 -7.61 16.06
CA MET A 61 -22.19 -6.30 16.26
C MET A 61 -23.61 -6.28 15.66
N LEU A 62 -23.80 -6.78 14.44
CA LEU A 62 -25.10 -6.82 13.76
C LEU A 62 -26.14 -7.64 14.52
N LYS A 63 -25.74 -8.71 15.22
CA LYS A 63 -26.67 -9.51 16.05
C LYS A 63 -27.21 -8.75 17.27
N SER A 64 -26.54 -7.70 17.70
CA SER A 64 -26.92 -6.88 18.86
C SER A 64 -27.69 -5.60 18.48
N LEU A 65 -27.86 -5.32 17.17
CA LEU A 65 -28.54 -4.13 16.69
C LEU A 65 -30.05 -4.34 16.53
N PRO A 66 -30.87 -3.30 16.80
CA PRO A 66 -32.29 -3.30 16.47
C PRO A 66 -32.54 -3.52 14.96
N THR A 67 -33.67 -4.14 14.61
CA THR A 67 -34.04 -4.44 13.21
C THR A 67 -34.07 -3.21 12.30
N GLU A 68 -34.47 -2.05 12.81
CA GLU A 68 -34.50 -0.79 12.06
C GLU A 68 -33.10 -0.34 11.58
N VAL A 69 -32.04 -0.64 12.36
CA VAL A 69 -30.66 -0.34 12.00
C VAL A 69 -30.12 -1.36 11.01
N LEU A 70 -30.56 -2.62 11.12
CA LEU A 70 -30.17 -3.70 10.19
C LEU A 70 -30.65 -3.42 8.75
N ASP A 71 -31.84 -2.88 8.58
CA ASP A 71 -32.35 -2.50 7.26
C ASP A 71 -31.51 -1.39 6.63
N THR A 72 -31.07 -0.41 7.41
CA THR A 72 -30.17 0.66 6.95
C THR A 72 -28.78 0.11 6.56
N VAL A 73 -28.25 -0.83 7.33
CA VAL A 73 -26.95 -1.47 7.04
C VAL A 73 -27.02 -2.38 5.83
N SER A 74 -28.14 -3.09 5.61
CA SER A 74 -28.32 -3.95 4.43
C SER A 74 -28.32 -3.13 3.12
N VAL A 75 -28.87 -1.92 3.13
CA VAL A 75 -28.81 -0.98 2.01
C VAL A 75 -27.37 -0.53 1.73
N MET A 76 -26.52 -0.47 2.75
CA MET A 76 -25.09 -0.14 2.59
C MET A 76 -24.24 -1.28 1.99
N ILE A 77 -24.75 -2.51 1.89
CA ILE A 77 -24.05 -3.65 1.27
C ILE A 77 -24.63 -3.91 -0.13
N SER A 78 -24.70 -2.87 -0.95
CA SER A 78 -25.15 -3.01 -2.34
C SER A 78 -24.03 -3.55 -3.25
N PRO A 79 -24.35 -4.19 -4.40
CA PRO A 79 -23.35 -4.65 -5.36
C PRO A 79 -22.44 -3.52 -5.90
N GLU A 80 -22.89 -2.28 -5.89
CA GLU A 80 -22.09 -1.13 -6.28
C GLU A 80 -20.99 -0.83 -5.25
N GLN A 81 -21.32 -0.96 -3.97
CA GLN A 81 -20.35 -0.80 -2.89
C GLN A 81 -19.33 -1.94 -2.86
N ALA A 82 -19.71 -3.16 -3.26
CA ALA A 82 -18.74 -4.24 -3.41
C ALA A 82 -17.65 -3.91 -4.44
N LYS A 83 -17.99 -3.22 -5.54
CA LYS A 83 -16.98 -2.73 -6.51
C LYS A 83 -16.03 -1.71 -5.88
N ILE A 84 -16.53 -0.81 -5.04
CA ILE A 84 -15.71 0.17 -4.33
C ILE A 84 -14.69 -0.54 -3.43
N VAL A 85 -15.13 -1.55 -2.67
CA VAL A 85 -14.25 -2.35 -1.81
C VAL A 85 -13.14 -3.05 -2.62
N ILE A 86 -13.48 -3.60 -3.79
CA ILE A 86 -12.49 -4.23 -4.67
C ILE A 86 -11.43 -3.20 -5.10
N TYR A 87 -11.82 -2.01 -5.52
CA TYR A 87 -10.86 -0.95 -5.88
C TYR A 87 -10.00 -0.51 -4.69
N ILE A 88 -10.58 -0.39 -3.50
CA ILE A 88 -9.83 -0.07 -2.28
C ILE A 88 -8.75 -1.13 -2.04
N ILE A 89 -9.07 -2.42 -2.16
CA ILE A 89 -8.12 -3.53 -2.00
C ILE A 89 -7.02 -3.47 -3.08
N ILE A 90 -7.38 -3.24 -4.34
CA ILE A 90 -6.41 -3.10 -5.43
C ILE A 90 -5.42 -1.95 -5.14
N PHE A 91 -5.92 -0.77 -4.76
CA PHE A 91 -5.06 0.36 -4.44
C PHE A 91 -4.21 0.14 -3.18
N ALA A 92 -4.72 -0.59 -2.18
CA ALA A 92 -3.94 -0.97 -1.00
C ALA A 92 -2.76 -1.88 -1.39
N ILE A 93 -2.99 -2.85 -2.27
CA ILE A 93 -1.93 -3.73 -2.80
C ILE A 93 -0.92 -2.91 -3.62
N VAL A 94 -1.39 -2.04 -4.51
CA VAL A 94 -0.53 -1.16 -5.33
C VAL A 94 0.29 -0.24 -4.45
N ALA A 95 -0.32 0.42 -3.44
CA ALA A 95 0.39 1.22 -2.45
C ALA A 95 1.51 0.44 -1.79
N TYR A 96 1.16 -0.73 -1.25
CA TYR A 96 2.11 -1.58 -0.58
C TYR A 96 3.31 -1.93 -1.48
N LEU A 97 3.07 -2.35 -2.73
CA LEU A 97 4.13 -2.74 -3.67
C LEU A 97 5.02 -1.55 -4.06
N VAL A 98 4.45 -0.37 -4.34
CA VAL A 98 5.25 0.84 -4.67
C VAL A 98 6.19 1.19 -3.52
N TYR A 99 5.68 1.23 -2.29
CA TYR A 99 6.49 1.55 -1.12
C TYR A 99 7.48 0.43 -0.78
N LEU A 100 7.09 -0.85 -0.89
CA LEU A 100 7.97 -1.98 -0.63
C LEU A 100 9.17 -1.97 -1.56
N VAL A 101 8.93 -1.91 -2.88
CA VAL A 101 10.00 -1.92 -3.88
C VAL A 101 10.95 -0.74 -3.70
N SER A 102 10.39 0.46 -3.45
CA SER A 102 11.20 1.66 -3.21
C SER A 102 12.11 1.52 -2.00
N VAL A 103 11.60 0.99 -0.90
CA VAL A 103 12.36 0.78 0.33
C VAL A 103 13.42 -0.30 0.17
N LEU A 104 13.09 -1.43 -0.48
CA LEU A 104 14.03 -2.53 -0.69
C LEU A 104 15.23 -2.10 -1.55
N ILE A 105 14.98 -1.33 -2.63
CA ILE A 105 16.06 -0.82 -3.48
C ILE A 105 16.90 0.22 -2.72
N LEU A 106 16.25 1.15 -2.00
CA LEU A 106 16.96 2.11 -1.17
C LEU A 106 17.87 1.41 -0.16
N SER A 107 17.35 0.38 0.53
CA SER A 107 18.12 -0.42 1.50
C SER A 107 19.27 -1.18 0.82
N SER A 108 19.16 -1.53 -0.47
CA SER A 108 20.24 -2.24 -1.19
C SER A 108 21.47 -1.36 -1.39
N ILE A 109 21.30 -0.05 -1.51
CA ILE A 109 22.38 0.91 -1.79
C ILE A 109 23.08 1.37 -0.51
N ILE A 110 22.36 1.43 0.61
CA ILE A 110 22.82 1.99 1.88
C ILE A 110 23.67 0.98 2.66
N SER A 111 24.67 1.47 3.39
CA SER A 111 25.65 0.61 4.08
C SER A 111 25.50 0.59 5.60
N SER A 112 24.86 1.58 6.21
CA SER A 112 24.68 1.66 7.67
C SER A 112 23.22 1.86 8.08
N VAL A 113 22.88 1.44 9.31
CA VAL A 113 21.52 1.59 9.86
C VAL A 113 21.18 3.07 10.05
N GLU A 114 22.16 3.89 10.41
CA GLU A 114 21.99 5.34 10.60
C GLU A 114 21.67 6.03 9.28
N GLU A 115 22.38 5.69 8.20
CA GLU A 115 22.10 6.20 6.85
C GLU A 115 20.71 5.75 6.37
N TYR A 116 20.31 4.52 6.67
CA TYR A 116 18.99 4.01 6.33
C TYR A 116 17.87 4.84 6.97
N GLN A 117 17.98 5.16 8.27
CA GLN A 117 16.99 5.98 8.97
C GLN A 117 16.83 7.36 8.33
N ILE A 118 17.93 7.97 7.90
CA ILE A 118 17.89 9.26 7.22
C ILE A 118 17.27 9.13 5.83
N ALA A 119 17.71 8.14 5.06
CA ALA A 119 17.30 7.96 3.66
C ALA A 119 15.83 7.54 3.49
N ILE A 120 15.24 6.82 4.47
CA ILE A 120 13.84 6.42 4.42
C ILE A 120 12.88 7.55 4.78
N SER A 121 13.37 8.59 5.49
CA SER A 121 12.51 9.67 5.97
C SER A 121 11.72 10.40 4.87
N PRO A 122 12.25 10.70 3.67
CA PRO A 122 11.46 11.30 2.59
C PRO A 122 10.30 10.40 2.13
N ILE A 123 10.51 9.08 2.07
CA ILE A 123 9.46 8.12 1.71
C ILE A 123 8.34 8.13 2.75
N MET A 124 8.71 8.17 4.03
CA MET A 124 7.73 8.27 5.12
C MET A 124 6.97 9.60 5.09
N VAL A 125 7.64 10.70 4.80
CA VAL A 125 7.02 12.03 4.66
C VAL A 125 6.03 12.04 3.50
N ILE A 126 6.38 11.47 2.34
CA ILE A 126 5.45 11.35 1.19
C ILE A 126 4.21 10.56 1.60
N GLY A 127 4.36 9.44 2.31
CA GLY A 127 3.24 8.66 2.82
C GLY A 127 2.35 9.44 3.78
N LEU A 128 2.95 10.16 4.72
CA LEU A 128 2.24 11.00 5.68
C LEU A 128 1.49 12.15 4.99
N VAL A 129 2.14 12.87 4.08
CA VAL A 129 1.52 13.94 3.30
C VAL A 129 0.37 13.39 2.45
N SER A 130 0.55 12.23 1.81
CA SER A 130 -0.48 11.57 1.02
C SER A 130 -1.72 11.23 1.85
N PHE A 131 -1.51 10.75 3.09
CA PHE A 131 -2.58 10.48 4.04
C PHE A 131 -3.37 11.75 4.40
N TYR A 132 -2.70 12.86 4.70
CA TYR A 132 -3.36 14.13 5.00
C TYR A 132 -4.09 14.72 3.79
N ILE A 133 -3.51 14.61 2.60
CA ILE A 133 -4.21 15.01 1.35
C ILE A 133 -5.47 14.15 1.15
N GLY A 134 -5.40 12.85 1.47
CA GLY A 134 -6.56 11.95 1.45
C GLY A 134 -7.66 12.43 2.40
N ILE A 135 -7.33 12.78 3.64
CA ILE A 135 -8.30 13.34 4.62
C ILE A 135 -8.93 14.64 4.08
N PHE A 136 -8.10 15.55 3.57
CA PHE A 136 -8.61 16.79 2.96
C PHE A 136 -9.52 16.49 1.77
N GLY A 137 -9.19 15.50 0.95
CA GLY A 137 -9.99 15.06 -0.17
C GLY A 137 -11.38 14.53 0.22
N MET A 138 -11.60 14.10 1.48
CA MET A 138 -12.93 13.71 1.97
C MET A 138 -13.91 14.88 1.99
N THR A 139 -13.42 16.10 2.19
CA THR A 139 -14.25 17.31 2.22
C THR A 139 -14.49 17.91 0.83
N ALA A 140 -13.55 17.73 -0.11
CA ALA A 140 -13.58 18.33 -1.45
C ALA A 140 -12.99 17.37 -2.52
N PRO A 141 -13.63 16.21 -2.80
CA PRO A 141 -13.07 15.17 -3.68
C PRO A 141 -12.96 15.62 -5.15
N GLU A 142 -13.68 16.64 -5.56
CA GLU A 142 -13.65 17.21 -6.91
C GLU A 142 -12.68 18.38 -7.08
N ALA A 143 -12.03 18.83 -6.02
CA ALA A 143 -11.06 19.92 -6.12
C ALA A 143 -9.98 19.62 -7.16
N PRO A 144 -9.59 20.60 -8.00
CA PRO A 144 -8.57 20.39 -9.05
C PRO A 144 -7.26 19.82 -8.50
N PHE A 145 -6.86 20.27 -7.32
CA PHE A 145 -5.69 19.76 -6.61
C PHE A 145 -5.80 18.25 -6.31
N ILE A 146 -6.94 17.78 -5.80
CA ILE A 146 -7.21 16.37 -5.50
C ILE A 146 -7.21 15.54 -6.78
N LYS A 147 -7.77 16.06 -7.88
CA LYS A 147 -7.74 15.41 -9.20
C LYS A 147 -6.32 15.18 -9.69
N ILE A 148 -5.44 16.16 -9.55
CA ILE A 148 -4.02 16.06 -9.94
C ILE A 148 -3.30 15.07 -9.04
N MET A 149 -3.41 15.21 -7.72
CA MET A 149 -2.74 14.34 -6.74
C MET A 149 -3.16 12.88 -6.87
N SER A 150 -4.39 12.59 -7.29
CA SER A 150 -4.88 11.23 -7.53
C SER A 150 -4.22 10.51 -8.72
N MET A 151 -3.43 11.21 -9.52
CA MET A 151 -2.67 10.64 -10.64
C MET A 151 -1.17 10.48 -10.36
N ILE A 152 -0.66 11.13 -9.32
CA ILE A 152 0.77 11.08 -8.98
C ILE A 152 1.06 9.76 -8.26
N PRO A 153 1.97 8.91 -8.79
CA PRO A 153 2.41 7.70 -8.09
C PRO A 153 2.90 8.01 -6.67
N PHE A 154 2.86 7.06 -5.76
CA PHE A 154 3.03 7.20 -4.31
C PHE A 154 1.89 7.93 -3.58
N ILE A 155 1.28 8.94 -4.18
CA ILE A 155 0.18 9.73 -3.59
C ILE A 155 -1.17 9.16 -4.00
N SER A 156 -1.30 8.77 -5.26
CA SER A 156 -2.55 8.28 -5.84
C SER A 156 -3.18 7.09 -5.11
N PRO A 157 -2.43 6.12 -4.56
CA PRO A 157 -3.03 5.00 -3.86
C PRO A 157 -3.79 5.38 -2.58
N TYR A 158 -3.51 6.53 -2.01
CA TYR A 158 -4.24 7.07 -0.85
C TYR A 158 -5.48 7.87 -1.26
N ILE A 159 -5.42 8.55 -2.40
CA ILE A 159 -6.46 9.49 -2.83
C ILE A 159 -7.49 8.83 -3.75
N MET A 160 -7.05 7.93 -4.65
CA MET A 160 -7.93 7.28 -5.62
C MET A 160 -9.05 6.45 -4.97
N PRO A 161 -8.79 5.64 -3.94
CA PRO A 161 -9.85 4.92 -3.24
C PRO A 161 -10.95 5.84 -2.73
N LEU A 162 -10.59 6.99 -2.19
CA LEU A 162 -11.54 8.00 -1.72
C LEU A 162 -12.40 8.53 -2.87
N ARG A 163 -11.79 8.90 -3.99
CA ARG A 163 -12.51 9.40 -5.17
C ARG A 163 -13.41 8.33 -5.79
N VAL A 164 -13.01 7.07 -5.72
CA VAL A 164 -13.86 5.94 -6.12
C VAL A 164 -15.06 5.82 -5.18
N ALA A 165 -14.84 5.92 -3.87
CA ALA A 165 -15.92 5.84 -2.87
C ALA A 165 -16.92 6.99 -3.00
N THR A 166 -16.48 8.18 -3.38
CA THR A 166 -17.33 9.35 -3.62
C THR A 166 -17.90 9.42 -5.05
N MET A 167 -17.64 8.41 -5.90
CA MET A 167 -18.09 8.35 -7.30
C MET A 167 -17.68 9.57 -8.15
N THR A 168 -16.58 10.24 -7.79
CA THR A 168 -16.09 11.46 -8.48
C THR A 168 -15.06 11.17 -9.56
N VAL A 169 -14.81 9.89 -9.89
CA VAL A 169 -13.80 9.47 -10.86
C VAL A 169 -14.38 8.49 -11.88
N SER A 170 -13.99 8.66 -13.14
CA SER A 170 -14.35 7.72 -14.22
C SER A 170 -13.46 6.47 -14.20
N THR A 171 -14.03 5.33 -14.60
CA THR A 171 -13.31 4.05 -14.68
C THR A 171 -11.99 4.11 -15.46
N PRO A 172 -11.87 4.80 -16.61
CA PRO A 172 -10.59 4.93 -17.31
C PRO A 172 -9.49 5.62 -16.50
N MET A 173 -9.86 6.61 -15.68
CA MET A 173 -8.90 7.30 -14.82
C MET A 173 -8.39 6.42 -13.67
N ILE A 174 -9.23 5.50 -13.17
CA ILE A 174 -8.81 4.52 -12.16
C ILE A 174 -7.72 3.62 -12.74
N TRP A 175 -7.94 3.06 -13.92
CA TRP A 175 -6.98 2.20 -14.59
C TRP A 175 -5.70 2.93 -14.98
N LEU A 176 -5.81 4.19 -15.43
CA LEU A 176 -4.65 5.03 -15.71
C LEU A 176 -3.79 5.24 -14.46
N SER A 177 -4.40 5.53 -13.32
CA SER A 177 -3.67 5.69 -12.06
C SER A 177 -2.96 4.41 -11.63
N ILE A 178 -3.61 3.25 -11.76
CA ILE A 178 -2.99 1.93 -11.50
C ILE A 178 -1.80 1.71 -12.45
N ALA A 179 -1.99 1.96 -13.74
CA ALA A 179 -0.94 1.80 -14.74
C ALA A 179 0.29 2.68 -14.45
N LEU A 180 0.08 3.94 -14.05
CA LEU A 180 1.17 4.84 -13.67
C LEU A 180 1.97 4.32 -12.46
N ASN A 181 1.30 3.76 -11.46
CA ASN A 181 1.98 3.15 -10.31
C ASN A 181 2.77 1.90 -10.74
N ILE A 182 2.20 1.04 -11.60
CA ILE A 182 2.91 -0.14 -12.12
C ILE A 182 4.14 0.28 -12.93
N VAL A 183 4.04 1.31 -13.76
CA VAL A 183 5.19 1.86 -14.50
C VAL A 183 6.29 2.30 -13.53
N VAL A 184 5.96 2.99 -12.45
CA VAL A 184 6.95 3.39 -11.44
C VAL A 184 7.60 2.17 -10.77
N ILE A 185 6.83 1.14 -10.41
CA ILE A 185 7.39 -0.10 -9.86
C ILE A 185 8.39 -0.73 -10.85
N VAL A 186 8.02 -0.84 -12.12
CA VAL A 186 8.89 -1.42 -13.16
C VAL A 186 10.16 -0.56 -13.34
N VAL A 187 10.02 0.76 -13.40
CA VAL A 187 11.17 1.68 -13.51
C VAL A 187 12.13 1.52 -12.33
N ILE A 188 11.60 1.48 -11.11
CA ILE A 188 12.42 1.31 -9.90
C ILE A 188 13.12 -0.07 -9.91
N LEU A 189 12.45 -1.14 -10.35
CA LEU A 189 13.04 -2.48 -10.45
C LEU A 189 14.08 -2.64 -11.55
N THR A 190 14.01 -1.81 -12.61
CA THR A 190 14.93 -1.91 -13.76
C THR A 190 16.16 -1.01 -13.63
N PHE A 191 16.04 0.10 -12.93
CA PHE A 191 17.09 1.11 -12.81
C PHE A 191 17.65 1.24 -11.38
N GLY A 192 17.01 0.67 -10.40
CA GLY A 192 17.47 0.62 -9.00
C GLY A 192 18.21 -0.67 -8.71
#